data_c77a2baabbda0ebe3d387ab3552251f6
#
_entry.id   c77a2baabbda0ebe3d387ab3552251f6
#
_cell.length_a   1.000
_cell.length_b   1.000
_cell.length_c   1.000
_cell.angle_alpha   90.00
_cell.angle_beta   90.00
_cell.angle_gamma   90.00
#
_symmetry.space_group_name_H-M   'P 1'
#
loop_
_entity.id
_entity.type
_entity.pdbx_description
1 polymer ?
#
loop_
_entity_poly.entity_id
_entity_poly.type
_entity_poly.pdbx_seq_one_letter_code
_entity_poly.pdbx_strand_id
1 'polypeptide(L)' 'MVVLKWTNKYSGETGYVASVSTKVQCFVNTFNMDDAKRYSEKAVKGILTKLDNYHETDNNIFEMIEA' A
#
# COMPACT_ATOMS: atom_id res chain seq x y z
N MET A 1 -9.61 10.98 -4.65
CA MET A 1 -8.57 9.94 -4.85
C MET A 1 -8.00 9.54 -3.50
N VAL A 2 -7.52 8.32 -3.39
CA VAL A 2 -6.92 7.83 -2.16
C VAL A 2 -5.53 7.28 -2.44
N VAL A 3 -4.67 7.35 -1.44
CA VAL A 3 -3.37 6.68 -1.43
C VAL A 3 -3.37 5.63 -0.34
N LEU A 4 -2.46 4.67 -0.44
CA LEU A 4 -2.31 3.64 0.58
C LEU A 4 -1.13 3.96 1.47
N LYS A 5 -1.35 3.87 2.79
CA LYS A 5 -0.32 3.99 3.80
C LYS A 5 -0.05 2.61 4.37
N TRP A 6 1.22 2.23 4.46
CA TRP A 6 1.62 1.00 5.13
C TRP A 6 2.22 1.31 6.50
N THR A 7 2.02 0.41 7.43
CA THR A 7 2.64 0.47 8.76
C THR A 7 3.19 -0.92 9.08
N ASN A 8 4.47 -0.99 9.40
CA ASN A 8 5.09 -2.26 9.78
C ASN A 8 4.62 -2.66 11.18
N LYS A 9 4.09 -3.87 11.31
CA LYS A 9 3.51 -4.38 12.57
C LYS A 9 4.53 -4.49 13.69
N TYR A 10 5.79 -4.67 13.36
CA TYR A 10 6.83 -4.93 14.36
C TYR A 10 7.63 -3.69 14.73
N SER A 11 8.01 -2.91 13.73
CA SER A 11 8.85 -1.72 13.96
C SER A 11 8.05 -0.44 14.18
N GLY A 12 6.79 -0.41 13.73
CA GLY A 12 5.98 0.80 13.74
C GLY A 12 6.33 1.80 12.65
N GLU A 13 7.29 1.47 11.79
CA GLU A 13 7.67 2.34 10.67
C GLU A 13 6.50 2.45 9.69
N THR A 14 6.31 3.64 9.13
CA THR A 14 5.22 3.92 8.19
C THR A 14 5.74 4.54 6.90
N GLY A 15 4.96 4.39 5.84
CA GLY A 15 5.23 5.01 4.55
C GLY A 15 4.01 4.87 3.66
N TYR A 16 4.22 5.07 2.37
CA TYR A 16 3.14 5.02 1.38
C TYR A 16 3.48 4.03 0.29
N VAL A 17 2.46 3.59 -0.44
CA VAL A 17 2.61 2.67 -1.56
C VAL A 17 2.79 3.47 -2.83
N ALA A 18 3.97 3.38 -3.45
CA ALA A 18 4.25 4.05 -4.71
C ALA A 18 3.69 3.25 -5.90
N SER A 19 3.75 1.95 -5.83
CA SER A 19 3.19 1.07 -6.87
C SER A 19 3.02 -0.33 -6.32
N VAL A 20 2.20 -1.14 -7.00
CA VAL A 20 1.99 -2.54 -6.65
C VAL A 20 2.36 -3.40 -7.84
N SER A 21 3.17 -4.43 -7.63
CA SER A 21 3.52 -5.39 -8.64
C SER A 21 2.82 -6.71 -8.40
N THR A 22 1.93 -7.10 -9.31
CA THR A 22 1.26 -8.39 -9.24
C THR A 22 2.19 -9.53 -9.62
N LYS A 23 3.18 -9.24 -10.44
CA LYS A 23 4.12 -10.24 -10.94
C LYS A 23 5.02 -10.80 -9.83
N VAL A 24 5.54 -9.93 -8.97
CA VAL A 24 6.39 -10.34 -7.86
C VAL A 24 5.64 -10.32 -6.53
N GLN A 25 4.37 -10.00 -6.53
CA GLN A 25 3.48 -10.01 -5.37
C GLN A 25 4.01 -9.16 -4.21
N CYS A 26 4.42 -7.94 -4.52
CA CYS A 26 4.88 -6.99 -3.51
C CYS A 26 4.56 -5.56 -3.95
N PHE A 27 4.92 -4.60 -3.12
CA PHE A 27 4.73 -3.18 -3.44
C PHE A 27 6.04 -2.43 -3.33
N VAL A 28 6.11 -1.29 -4.03
CA VAL A 28 7.22 -0.36 -3.90
C VAL A 28 6.81 0.71 -2.89
N ASN A 29 7.62 0.91 -1.86
CA ASN A 29 7.33 1.91 -0.85
C ASN A 29 7.89 3.28 -1.23
N THR A 30 7.33 4.32 -0.61
CA THR A 30 7.89 5.66 -0.62
C THR A 30 7.57 6.32 0.71
N PHE A 31 8.45 7.18 1.20
CA PHE A 31 8.18 7.96 2.40
C PHE A 31 7.56 9.33 2.08
N ASN A 32 7.44 9.66 0.79
CA ASN A 32 6.86 10.91 0.34
C ASN A 32 5.46 10.66 -0.21
N MET A 33 4.46 11.27 0.42
CA MET A 33 3.07 11.12 -0.01
C MET A 33 2.84 11.59 -1.45
N ASP A 34 3.61 12.56 -1.92
CA ASP A 34 3.49 13.05 -3.29
C ASP A 34 3.89 12.02 -4.33
N ASP A 35 4.72 11.05 -3.96
CA ASP A 35 5.16 9.96 -4.83
C ASP A 35 4.25 8.74 -4.73
N ALA A 36 3.28 8.75 -3.82
CA ALA A 36 2.34 7.64 -3.66
C ALA A 36 1.37 7.61 -4.84
N LYS A 37 1.05 6.40 -5.28
CA LYS A 37 0.07 6.23 -6.33
C LYS A 37 -1.34 6.55 -5.82
N ARG A 38 -2.07 7.35 -6.59
CA ARG A 38 -3.46 7.69 -6.29
C ARG A 38 -4.39 6.73 -7.00
N TYR A 39 -5.36 6.24 -6.24
CA TYR A 39 -6.38 5.31 -6.74
C TYR A 39 -7.76 5.90 -6.54
N SER A 40 -8.71 5.49 -7.39
CA SER A 40 -10.11 5.74 -7.10
C SER A 40 -10.53 4.84 -5.93
N GLU A 41 -11.59 5.22 -5.21
CA GLU A 41 -12.10 4.42 -4.10
C GLU A 41 -12.46 3.00 -4.53
N LYS A 42 -12.97 2.85 -5.74
CA LYS A 42 -13.32 1.55 -6.29
C LYS A 42 -12.09 0.70 -6.57
N ALA A 43 -11.08 1.29 -7.19
CA ALA A 43 -9.86 0.57 -7.56
C ALA A 43 -9.04 0.17 -6.33
N VAL A 44 -8.98 1.03 -5.32
CA VAL A 44 -8.15 0.78 -4.13
C VAL A 44 -8.61 -0.44 -3.34
N LYS A 45 -9.91 -0.75 -3.36
CA LYS A 45 -10.42 -1.95 -2.67
C LYS A 45 -9.86 -3.23 -3.28
N GLY A 46 -9.73 -3.29 -4.61
CA GLY A 46 -9.09 -4.42 -5.28
C GLY A 46 -7.61 -4.52 -4.98
N ILE A 47 -6.92 -3.40 -4.90
CA ILE A 47 -5.51 -3.34 -4.56
C ILE A 47 -5.28 -3.82 -3.12
N LEU A 48 -6.12 -3.39 -2.17
CA LEU A 48 -6.03 -3.85 -0.78
C LEU A 48 -6.21 -5.35 -0.67
N THR A 49 -7.16 -5.92 -1.40
CA THR A 49 -7.39 -7.36 -1.42
C THR A 49 -6.16 -8.10 -1.92
N LYS A 50 -5.51 -7.60 -2.96
CA LYS A 50 -4.27 -8.20 -3.48
C LYS A 50 -3.16 -8.14 -2.44
N LEU A 51 -2.96 -6.99 -1.81
CA LEU A 51 -1.91 -6.81 -0.80
C LEU A 51 -2.12 -7.73 0.40
N ASP A 52 -3.36 -7.93 0.82
CA ASP A 52 -3.69 -8.83 1.93
C ASP A 52 -3.34 -10.29 1.61
N ASN A 53 -3.30 -10.65 0.34
CA ASN A 53 -2.99 -12.01 -0.10
C ASN A 53 -1.51 -12.25 -0.41
N TYR A 54 -0.68 -11.21 -0.42
CA TYR A 54 0.74 -11.32 -0.74
C TYR A 54 1.54 -11.64 0.52
N HIS A 55 2.27 -12.75 0.51
CA HIS A 55 3.13 -13.14 1.65
C HIS A 55 4.20 -12.12 1.96
N GLU A 56 4.76 -11.49 0.92
CA GLU A 56 5.82 -10.50 1.08
C GLU A 56 5.36 -9.25 1.85
N THR A 57 4.06 -9.05 1.98
CA THR A 57 3.50 -7.85 2.62
C THR A 57 2.83 -8.14 3.96
N ASP A 58 2.89 -9.38 4.46
CA ASP A 58 2.21 -9.81 5.68
C ASP A 58 2.60 -9.02 6.94
N ASN A 59 3.79 -8.42 6.94
CA ASN A 59 4.29 -7.67 8.09
C ASN A 59 3.76 -6.25 8.16
N ASN A 60 2.90 -5.86 7.23
CA ASN A 60 2.39 -4.50 7.12
C ASN A 60 0.87 -4.45 7.24
N ILE A 61 0.39 -3.35 7.79
CA ILE A 61 -1.03 -3.00 7.81
C ILE A 61 -1.21 -1.87 6.80
N PHE A 62 -2.22 -1.99 5.95
CA PHE A 62 -2.49 -0.99 4.91
C PHE A 62 -3.75 -0.21 5.24
N GLU A 63 -3.69 1.11 5.08
CA GLU A 63 -4.82 2.03 5.31
C GLU A 63 -5.05 2.90 4.10
N MET A 64 -6.31 3.24 3.84
CA MET A 64 -6.67 4.22 2.82
C MET A 64 -6.59 5.62 3.42
N ILE A 65 -5.86 6.51 2.74
CA ILE A 65 -5.72 7.90 3.15
C ILE A 65 -6.24 8.78 2.01
N GLU A 66 -7.11 9.71 2.34
CA GLU A 66 -7.64 10.67 1.37
C GLU A 66 -6.50 11.58 0.87
N ALA A 67 -6.45 11.75 -0.44
CA ALA A 67 -5.37 12.55 -1.04
C ALA A 67 -5.91 13.62 -1.97
#